data_aac31835c40a06fc6bab2781410228a7
#
_entry.id   aac31835c40a06fc6bab2781410228a7
#
_cell.length_a   1.000
_cell.length_b   1.000
_cell.length_c   1.000
_cell.angle_alpha   90.00
_cell.angle_beta   90.00
_cell.angle_gamma   90.00
#
_symmetry.space_group_name_H-M   'P 1'
#
loop_
_entity.id
_entity.type
_entity.pdbx_description
1 polymer ?
#
loop_
_entity_poly.entity_id
_entity_poly.type
_entity_poly.pdbx_seq_one_letter_code
_entity_poly.pdbx_strand_id
1 'polypeptide(L)'
;MIGFKDAKSSHYVPPSVREGDQGDDHVADYMFKDVPVAAEDDDAIQRTIDAMDANGVTRGLVTLLGSKALTAAEAHPERFLLCSDVDPNNVMAAVQKIRDEHERHQTKAVSFFPSGCNPHVPIDDAKTYPIYATCVELNLPVFINAGVPGPRVIGDAQYVGRFDTVCYDFPDLKIVMRHGAEPDEKLAVKL
;
A
#
# COMPACT_ATOMS: atom_id res chain seq x y z
N MET A 1 6.04 -4.05 -3.16
CA MET A 1 6.18 -2.87 -2.28
C MET A 1 6.71 -3.34 -0.93
N ILE A 2 7.65 -2.63 -0.36
CA ILE A 2 8.33 -2.98 0.90
C ILE A 2 7.76 -2.10 2.02
N GLY A 3 7.50 -2.66 3.19
CA GLY A 3 7.10 -1.91 4.37
C GLY A 3 8.11 -2.12 5.49
N PHE A 4 8.69 -1.03 6.01
CA PHE A 4 9.45 -1.07 7.26
C PHE A 4 8.50 -0.75 8.41
N LYS A 5 8.44 -1.61 9.40
CA LYS A 5 7.60 -1.38 10.57
C LYS A 5 8.35 -0.63 11.65
N ASP A 6 7.80 0.50 12.06
CA ASP A 6 8.22 1.21 13.28
C ASP A 6 7.24 1.01 14.43
N ALA A 7 6.05 0.51 14.17
CA ALA A 7 4.98 0.39 15.17
C ALA A 7 3.93 -0.64 14.78
N LYS A 8 3.24 -1.09 15.79
CA LYS A 8 2.07 -1.96 15.81
C LYS A 8 1.06 -1.63 14.71
N SER A 9 1.16 -2.25 13.55
CA SER A 9 0.19 -2.08 12.48
C SER A 9 -0.93 -3.11 12.59
N SER A 10 -1.69 -3.04 13.68
CA SER A 10 -2.90 -3.85 13.88
C SER A 10 -4.10 -3.38 13.05
N HIS A 11 -3.88 -2.45 12.12
CA HIS A 11 -4.95 -1.73 11.42
C HIS A 11 -5.71 -2.57 10.40
N TYR A 12 -5.13 -3.68 9.92
CA TYR A 12 -5.69 -4.47 8.83
C TYR A 12 -6.47 -5.71 9.25
N VAL A 13 -6.50 -6.05 10.55
CA VAL A 13 -7.31 -7.15 11.06
C VAL A 13 -8.36 -6.59 12.00
N PRO A 14 -9.65 -6.55 11.61
CA PRO A 14 -10.71 -6.09 12.49
C PRO A 14 -10.70 -6.85 13.81
N PRO A 15 -10.95 -6.21 14.95
CA PRO A 15 -10.98 -6.87 16.27
C PRO A 15 -11.87 -8.11 16.32
N SER A 16 -12.97 -8.11 15.54
CA SER A 16 -13.93 -9.22 15.43
C SER A 16 -13.39 -10.48 14.75
N VAL A 17 -12.22 -10.42 14.11
CA VAL A 17 -11.59 -11.56 13.42
C VAL A 17 -10.28 -12.01 14.08
N ARG A 18 -9.87 -11.35 15.16
CA ARG A 18 -8.72 -11.80 15.96
C ARG A 18 -9.13 -13.02 16.77
N GLU A 19 -8.46 -14.14 16.54
CA GLU A 19 -8.59 -15.31 17.39
C GLU A 19 -7.66 -15.14 18.60
N GLY A 20 -8.27 -14.83 19.76
CA GLY A 20 -7.55 -14.69 21.02
C GLY A 20 -7.03 -13.27 21.30
N ASP A 21 -6.56 -13.09 22.54
CA ASP A 21 -6.04 -11.83 23.09
C ASP A 21 -4.56 -11.59 22.66
N GLN A 22 -4.25 -11.86 21.39
CA GLN A 22 -2.91 -11.65 20.85
C GLN A 22 -2.83 -10.26 20.21
N GLY A 23 -2.47 -9.30 21.02
CA GLY A 23 -2.51 -7.88 20.68
C GLY A 23 -1.54 -7.40 19.59
N ASP A 24 -0.73 -8.26 19.00
CA ASP A 24 0.33 -7.91 18.06
C ASP A 24 0.41 -8.82 16.82
N ASP A 25 -0.68 -9.54 16.46
CA ASP A 25 -0.67 -10.43 15.31
C ASP A 25 -0.37 -9.67 14.01
N HIS A 26 0.70 -10.06 13.40
CA HIS A 26 1.12 -9.58 12.11
C HIS A 26 0.21 -10.16 11.02
N VAL A 27 -0.19 -9.36 10.04
CA VAL A 27 -0.93 -9.87 8.87
C VAL A 27 -0.20 -11.06 8.23
N ALA A 28 1.14 -11.05 8.24
CA ALA A 28 1.94 -12.17 7.76
C ALA A 28 1.74 -13.44 8.58
N ASP A 29 1.62 -13.36 9.91
CA ASP A 29 1.43 -14.52 10.80
C ASP A 29 0.06 -15.17 10.58
N TYR A 30 -0.93 -14.35 10.23
CA TYR A 30 -2.26 -14.84 9.88
C TYR A 30 -2.29 -15.52 8.49
N MET A 31 -1.55 -14.99 7.52
CA MET A 31 -1.60 -15.45 6.12
C MET A 31 -0.59 -16.58 5.83
N PHE A 32 0.52 -16.64 6.55
CA PHE A 32 1.62 -17.55 6.27
C PHE A 32 1.98 -18.36 7.52
N LYS A 33 2.37 -19.62 7.32
CA LYS A 33 2.92 -20.46 8.37
C LYS A 33 4.43 -20.26 8.48
N ASP A 34 4.94 -20.45 9.68
CA ASP A 34 6.40 -20.45 9.94
C ASP A 34 7.11 -19.18 9.49
N VAL A 35 6.46 -18.00 9.72
CA VAL A 35 7.08 -16.71 9.41
C VAL A 35 8.31 -16.53 10.29
N PRO A 36 9.51 -16.32 9.71
CA PRO A 36 10.71 -16.12 10.49
C PRO A 36 10.61 -14.89 11.38
N VAL A 37 10.87 -15.05 12.67
CA VAL A 37 10.94 -13.92 13.61
C VAL A 37 12.30 -13.26 13.46
N ALA A 38 12.29 -11.96 13.19
CA ALA A 38 13.52 -11.18 13.13
C ALA A 38 14.13 -11.03 14.53
N ALA A 39 15.46 -11.12 14.63
CA ALA A 39 16.14 -10.80 15.87
C ALA A 39 15.96 -9.33 16.25
N GLU A 40 15.92 -9.02 17.56
CA GLU A 40 15.69 -7.65 18.05
C GLU A 40 16.77 -6.65 17.57
N ASP A 41 18.00 -7.12 17.38
CA ASP A 41 19.15 -6.33 16.94
C ASP A 41 19.37 -6.33 15.42
N ASP A 42 18.39 -6.83 14.66
CA ASP A 42 18.54 -7.03 13.22
C ASP A 42 18.33 -5.71 12.46
N ASP A 43 19.32 -5.33 11.66
CA ASP A 43 19.19 -4.19 10.74
C ASP A 43 18.23 -4.54 9.60
N ALA A 44 16.97 -4.16 9.78
CA ALA A 44 15.91 -4.43 8.82
C ALA A 44 16.19 -3.82 7.43
N ILE A 45 16.93 -2.72 7.37
CA ILE A 45 17.28 -2.06 6.11
C ILE A 45 18.32 -2.91 5.38
N GLN A 46 19.41 -3.26 6.07
CA GLN A 46 20.47 -4.09 5.47
C GLN A 46 19.94 -5.46 5.06
N ARG A 47 19.17 -6.13 5.93
CA ARG A 47 18.54 -7.41 5.58
C ARG A 47 17.65 -7.32 4.36
N THR A 48 16.89 -6.21 4.20
CA THR A 48 16.07 -6.00 3.00
C THR A 48 16.93 -5.85 1.77
N ILE A 49 18.03 -5.10 1.85
CA ILE A 49 18.99 -4.95 0.74
C ILE A 49 19.61 -6.29 0.38
N ASP A 50 20.06 -7.08 1.35
CA ASP A 50 20.63 -8.41 1.12
C ASP A 50 19.63 -9.35 0.43
N ALA A 51 18.36 -9.31 0.85
CA ALA A 51 17.30 -10.09 0.22
C ALA A 51 17.01 -9.60 -1.21
N MET A 52 17.03 -8.30 -1.45
CA MET A 52 16.90 -7.72 -2.79
C MET A 52 18.05 -8.18 -3.69
N ASP A 53 19.28 -8.13 -3.20
CA ASP A 53 20.46 -8.53 -3.95
C ASP A 53 20.45 -10.02 -4.29
N ALA A 54 20.10 -10.86 -3.31
CA ALA A 54 19.96 -12.31 -3.50
C ALA A 54 18.91 -12.70 -4.56
N ASN A 55 17.91 -11.83 -4.79
CA ASN A 55 16.82 -12.05 -5.74
C ASN A 55 16.90 -11.17 -7.00
N GLY A 56 18.00 -10.45 -7.22
CA GLY A 56 18.19 -9.59 -8.38
C GLY A 56 17.25 -8.38 -8.43
N VAL A 57 16.72 -7.93 -7.27
CA VAL A 57 15.85 -6.77 -7.17
C VAL A 57 16.70 -5.51 -7.00
N THR A 58 16.76 -4.68 -8.01
CA THR A 58 17.59 -3.47 -8.00
C THR A 58 16.96 -2.32 -7.21
N ARG A 59 15.64 -2.17 -7.26
CA ARG A 59 14.91 -1.11 -6.58
C ARG A 59 13.62 -1.61 -5.95
N GLY A 60 13.28 -1.08 -4.77
CA GLY A 60 12.03 -1.34 -4.06
C GLY A 60 11.23 -0.07 -3.83
N LEU A 61 9.90 -0.15 -4.00
CA LEU A 61 8.98 0.91 -3.60
C LEU A 61 8.60 0.68 -2.14
N VAL A 62 8.92 1.65 -1.27
CA VAL A 62 8.73 1.58 0.18
C VAL A 62 7.60 2.51 0.59
N THR A 63 6.64 1.98 1.33
CA THR A 63 5.57 2.79 1.92
C THR A 63 6.13 3.67 3.02
N LEU A 64 5.87 4.98 2.94
CA LEU A 64 6.31 5.96 3.94
C LEU A 64 5.41 5.86 5.19
N LEU A 65 5.66 4.83 5.97
CA LEU A 65 5.04 4.56 7.26
C LEU A 65 6.15 4.54 8.33
N GLY A 66 6.22 5.64 9.11
CA GLY A 66 7.23 5.79 10.14
C GLY A 66 8.61 6.22 9.63
N SER A 67 9.56 6.34 10.55
CA SER A 67 10.89 6.91 10.30
C SER A 67 11.82 5.99 9.51
N LYS A 68 11.72 4.67 9.68
CA LYS A 68 12.61 3.70 9.02
C LYS A 68 12.56 3.74 7.50
N ALA A 69 11.35 3.96 6.91
CA ALA A 69 11.20 4.08 5.47
C ALA A 69 11.97 5.30 4.93
N LEU A 70 11.88 6.42 5.64
CA LEU A 70 12.61 7.64 5.30
C LEU A 70 14.13 7.43 5.45
N THR A 71 14.57 6.87 6.58
CA THR A 71 15.98 6.53 6.83
C THR A 71 16.54 5.63 5.73
N ALA A 72 15.79 4.60 5.32
CA ALA A 72 16.21 3.69 4.26
C ALA A 72 16.37 4.42 2.91
N ALA A 73 15.41 5.28 2.55
CA ALA A 73 15.45 6.02 1.29
C ALA A 73 16.54 7.11 1.29
N GLU A 74 16.81 7.75 2.42
CA GLU A 74 17.90 8.74 2.56
C GLU A 74 19.28 8.10 2.50
N ALA A 75 19.44 6.93 3.14
CA ALA A 75 20.72 6.21 3.14
C ALA A 75 20.99 5.49 1.81
N HIS A 76 19.95 5.04 1.11
CA HIS A 76 20.05 4.23 -0.12
C HIS A 76 19.07 4.72 -1.20
N PRO A 77 19.19 5.97 -1.68
CA PRO A 77 18.23 6.56 -2.64
C PRO A 77 18.19 5.85 -3.99
N GLU A 78 19.27 5.14 -4.35
CA GLU A 78 19.31 4.31 -5.55
C GLU A 78 18.56 2.98 -5.40
N ARG A 79 18.28 2.56 -4.16
CA ARG A 79 17.62 1.29 -3.85
C ARG A 79 16.14 1.45 -3.49
N PHE A 80 15.77 2.54 -2.81
CA PHE A 80 14.43 2.73 -2.29
C PHE A 80 13.75 3.97 -2.87
N LEU A 81 12.53 3.76 -3.39
CA LEU A 81 11.62 4.82 -3.80
C LEU A 81 10.50 4.92 -2.78
N LEU A 82 10.12 6.13 -2.39
CA LEU A 82 9.06 6.34 -1.41
C LEU A 82 7.67 6.38 -2.05
N CYS A 83 6.70 5.82 -1.33
CA CYS A 83 5.29 5.81 -1.67
C CYS A 83 4.47 6.40 -0.52
N SER A 84 3.65 7.40 -0.79
CA SER A 84 2.68 7.93 0.17
C SER A 84 1.56 6.92 0.40
N ASP A 85 1.23 6.63 1.66
CA ASP A 85 0.07 5.81 2.02
C ASP A 85 -1.01 6.70 2.61
N VAL A 86 -2.24 6.58 2.10
CA VAL A 86 -3.33 7.49 2.46
C VAL A 86 -4.60 6.74 2.86
N ASP A 87 -5.40 7.37 3.72
CA ASP A 87 -6.76 6.92 4.04
C ASP A 87 -7.78 7.84 3.33
N PRO A 88 -8.50 7.35 2.31
CA PRO A 88 -9.52 8.11 1.61
C PRO A 88 -10.68 8.58 2.50
N ASN A 89 -10.85 8.02 3.70
CA ASN A 89 -11.84 8.52 4.64
C ASN A 89 -11.54 9.96 5.12
N ASN A 90 -10.28 10.38 5.05
CA ASN A 90 -9.82 11.71 5.41
C ASN A 90 -9.38 12.49 4.17
N VAL A 91 -10.30 12.73 3.24
CA VAL A 91 -10.04 13.23 1.87
C VAL A 91 -9.05 14.40 1.84
N MET A 92 -9.32 15.48 2.59
CA MET A 92 -8.46 16.68 2.56
C MET A 92 -7.09 16.43 3.18
N ALA A 93 -7.04 15.63 4.26
CA ALA A 93 -5.76 15.25 4.86
C ALA A 93 -4.95 14.34 3.94
N ALA A 94 -5.60 13.44 3.21
CA ALA A 94 -4.96 12.57 2.22
C ALA A 94 -4.34 13.40 1.08
N VAL A 95 -5.10 14.32 0.51
CA VAL A 95 -4.60 15.22 -0.55
C VAL A 95 -3.42 16.06 -0.06
N GLN A 96 -3.54 16.66 1.13
CA GLN A 96 -2.46 17.47 1.70
C GLN A 96 -1.21 16.63 1.96
N LYS A 97 -1.39 15.41 2.52
CA LYS A 97 -0.28 14.48 2.76
C LYS A 97 0.46 14.12 1.47
N ILE A 98 -0.27 13.82 0.39
CA ILE A 98 0.35 13.50 -0.91
C ILE A 98 1.22 14.66 -1.37
N ARG A 99 0.72 15.88 -1.33
CA ARG A 99 1.46 17.09 -1.76
C ARG A 99 2.69 17.34 -0.90
N ASP A 100 2.52 17.31 0.41
CA ASP A 100 3.60 17.55 1.37
C ASP A 100 4.71 16.50 1.27
N GLU A 101 4.36 15.21 1.18
CA GLU A 101 5.33 14.13 1.06
C GLU A 101 5.99 14.12 -0.33
N HIS A 102 5.27 14.48 -1.37
CA HIS A 102 5.86 14.64 -2.70
C HIS A 102 6.86 15.80 -2.74
N GLU A 103 6.51 16.94 -2.15
CA GLU A 103 7.40 18.11 -2.11
C GLU A 103 8.64 17.86 -1.24
N ARG A 104 8.44 17.30 -0.02
CA ARG A 104 9.53 17.16 0.96
C ARG A 104 10.41 15.96 0.75
N HIS A 105 9.81 14.83 0.34
CA HIS A 105 10.48 13.53 0.28
C HIS A 105 10.54 12.93 -1.12
N GLN A 106 10.05 13.66 -2.13
CA GLN A 106 10.08 13.24 -3.53
C GLN A 106 9.42 11.86 -3.74
N THR A 107 8.31 11.60 -3.04
CA THR A 107 7.55 10.35 -3.21
C THR A 107 7.22 10.12 -4.68
N LYS A 108 7.27 8.85 -5.11
CA LYS A 108 7.14 8.44 -6.52
C LYS A 108 5.83 7.73 -6.80
N ALA A 109 5.02 7.52 -5.78
CA ALA A 109 3.72 6.84 -5.89
C ALA A 109 2.83 7.20 -4.71
N VAL A 110 1.54 6.89 -4.86
CA VAL A 110 0.53 6.92 -3.80
C VAL A 110 -0.04 5.52 -3.64
N SER A 111 -0.42 5.12 -2.44
CA SER A 111 -1.11 3.85 -2.21
C SER A 111 -2.25 3.98 -1.21
N PHE A 112 -3.24 3.09 -1.34
CA PHE A 112 -4.22 2.83 -0.30
C PHE A 112 -4.80 1.42 -0.43
N PHE A 113 -5.42 0.95 0.66
CA PHE A 113 -6.03 -0.37 0.74
C PHE A 113 -7.55 -0.23 0.94
N PRO A 114 -8.38 -0.32 -0.13
CA PRO A 114 -9.81 -0.06 -0.07
C PRO A 114 -10.56 -0.83 1.02
N SER A 115 -10.35 -2.15 1.07
CA SER A 115 -10.95 -3.03 2.07
C SER A 115 -10.29 -2.97 3.45
N GLY A 116 -9.12 -2.32 3.56
CA GLY A 116 -8.43 -2.09 4.83
C GLY A 116 -8.80 -0.76 5.50
N CYS A 117 -9.48 0.13 4.78
CA CYS A 117 -10.00 1.38 5.36
C CYS A 117 -11.12 1.09 6.38
N ASN A 118 -11.29 1.97 7.35
CA ASN A 118 -12.39 1.88 8.31
C ASN A 118 -13.15 3.23 8.42
N PRO A 119 -14.38 3.30 7.87
CA PRO A 119 -15.07 2.29 7.05
C PRO A 119 -14.34 2.00 5.73
N HIS A 120 -14.67 0.86 5.11
CA HIS A 120 -14.17 0.50 3.78
C HIS A 120 -14.49 1.60 2.78
N VAL A 121 -13.57 1.89 1.87
CA VAL A 121 -13.77 2.89 0.81
C VAL A 121 -13.61 2.21 -0.54
N PRO A 122 -14.70 2.06 -1.31
CA PRO A 122 -14.65 1.52 -2.66
C PRO A 122 -13.68 2.28 -3.57
N ILE A 123 -13.09 1.58 -4.53
CA ILE A 123 -12.14 2.17 -5.49
C ILE A 123 -12.77 3.36 -6.25
N ASP A 124 -14.05 3.26 -6.59
CA ASP A 124 -14.85 4.24 -7.32
C ASP A 124 -15.67 5.17 -6.41
N ASP A 125 -15.39 5.22 -5.11
CA ASP A 125 -16.06 6.14 -4.18
C ASP A 125 -15.66 7.59 -4.46
N ALA A 126 -16.61 8.50 -4.31
CA ALA A 126 -16.36 9.95 -4.48
C ALA A 126 -15.20 10.48 -3.61
N LYS A 127 -14.93 9.85 -2.47
CA LYS A 127 -13.80 10.20 -1.59
C LYS A 127 -12.43 9.97 -2.23
N THR A 128 -12.32 9.03 -3.19
CA THR A 128 -11.06 8.71 -3.86
C THR A 128 -10.74 9.70 -4.99
N TYR A 129 -11.75 10.35 -5.57
CA TYR A 129 -11.60 11.23 -6.73
C TYR A 129 -10.62 12.39 -6.52
N PRO A 130 -10.66 13.12 -5.38
CA PRO A 130 -9.65 14.16 -5.13
C PRO A 130 -8.21 13.62 -5.03
N ILE A 131 -8.05 12.38 -4.55
CA ILE A 131 -6.75 11.67 -4.52
C ILE A 131 -6.29 11.37 -5.93
N TYR A 132 -7.17 10.83 -6.78
CA TYR A 132 -6.86 10.55 -8.19
C TYR A 132 -6.51 11.79 -8.98
N ALA A 133 -7.30 12.87 -8.83
CA ALA A 133 -7.02 14.15 -9.44
C ALA A 133 -5.63 14.70 -9.03
N THR A 134 -5.29 14.58 -7.75
CA THR A 134 -3.97 14.99 -7.24
C THR A 134 -2.85 14.11 -7.83
N CYS A 135 -3.08 12.79 -7.96
CA CYS A 135 -2.12 11.88 -8.59
C CYS A 135 -1.88 12.22 -10.06
N VAL A 136 -2.94 12.56 -10.81
CA VAL A 136 -2.81 13.02 -12.22
C VAL A 136 -2.01 14.31 -12.28
N GLU A 137 -2.37 15.32 -11.47
CA GLU A 137 -1.69 16.62 -11.41
C GLU A 137 -0.19 16.48 -11.13
N LEU A 138 0.18 15.62 -10.17
CA LEU A 138 1.56 15.40 -9.76
C LEU A 138 2.27 14.32 -10.61
N ASN A 139 1.57 13.74 -11.60
CA ASN A 139 2.08 12.64 -12.43
C ASN A 139 2.54 11.41 -11.62
N LEU A 140 1.86 11.12 -10.51
CA LEU A 140 2.16 10.00 -9.61
C LEU A 140 1.26 8.80 -9.95
N PRO A 141 1.82 7.59 -10.07
CA PRO A 141 1.01 6.38 -10.13
C PRO A 141 0.36 6.11 -8.78
N VAL A 142 -0.86 5.54 -8.83
CA VAL A 142 -1.57 5.08 -7.64
C VAL A 142 -1.56 3.55 -7.58
N PHE A 143 -1.11 3.00 -6.46
CA PHE A 143 -1.05 1.57 -6.16
C PHE A 143 -2.24 1.18 -5.29
N ILE A 144 -3.19 0.44 -5.85
CA ILE A 144 -4.43 0.09 -5.18
C ILE A 144 -4.52 -1.43 -5.03
N ASN A 145 -4.86 -1.90 -3.83
CA ASN A 145 -5.14 -3.32 -3.65
C ASN A 145 -6.39 -3.69 -4.45
N ALA A 146 -6.30 -4.77 -5.22
CA ALA A 146 -7.34 -5.24 -6.13
C ALA A 146 -7.52 -6.75 -6.02
N GLY A 147 -8.71 -7.25 -6.30
CA GLY A 147 -9.05 -8.66 -6.16
C GLY A 147 -9.44 -9.05 -4.73
N VAL A 148 -9.31 -10.32 -4.39
CA VAL A 148 -9.66 -10.82 -3.05
C VAL A 148 -8.60 -10.42 -2.03
N PRO A 149 -8.99 -9.77 -0.90
CA PRO A 149 -8.03 -9.40 0.14
C PRO A 149 -7.37 -10.63 0.77
N GLY A 150 -6.05 -10.57 1.01
CA GLY A 150 -5.36 -11.58 1.81
C GLY A 150 -5.84 -11.61 3.27
N PRO A 151 -5.90 -10.46 3.98
CA PRO A 151 -6.54 -10.39 5.29
C PRO A 151 -8.03 -10.71 5.20
N ARG A 152 -8.59 -11.28 6.28
CA ARG A 152 -10.02 -11.61 6.37
C ARG A 152 -10.89 -10.37 6.54
N VAL A 153 -11.07 -9.63 5.45
CA VAL A 153 -11.94 -8.46 5.34
C VAL A 153 -12.85 -8.61 4.11
N ILE A 154 -13.92 -7.82 4.06
CA ILE A 154 -14.85 -7.84 2.93
C ILE A 154 -14.15 -7.26 1.68
N GLY A 155 -14.13 -8.00 0.58
CA GLY A 155 -13.41 -7.65 -0.64
C GLY A 155 -14.13 -6.71 -1.59
N ASP A 156 -15.42 -6.44 -1.39
CA ASP A 156 -16.25 -5.67 -2.33
C ASP A 156 -15.65 -4.28 -2.66
N ALA A 157 -15.04 -3.61 -1.67
CA ALA A 157 -14.44 -2.29 -1.86
C ALA A 157 -13.28 -2.29 -2.87
N GLN A 158 -12.61 -3.41 -3.08
CA GLN A 158 -11.50 -3.56 -4.02
C GLN A 158 -11.80 -4.51 -5.19
N TYR A 159 -13.08 -4.72 -5.50
CA TYR A 159 -13.50 -5.49 -6.67
C TYR A 159 -12.98 -4.83 -7.95
N VAL A 160 -12.38 -5.65 -8.82
CA VAL A 160 -11.66 -5.17 -10.03
C VAL A 160 -12.55 -4.40 -10.99
N GLY A 161 -13.83 -4.79 -11.13
CA GLY A 161 -14.76 -4.10 -12.00
C GLY A 161 -15.01 -2.63 -11.67
N ARG A 162 -14.67 -2.18 -10.44
CA ARG A 162 -14.77 -0.77 -10.03
C ARG A 162 -13.76 0.15 -10.70
N PHE A 163 -12.67 -0.42 -11.23
CA PHE A 163 -11.69 0.36 -12.01
C PHE A 163 -12.23 0.87 -13.33
N ASP A 164 -13.26 0.22 -13.91
CA ASP A 164 -13.85 0.64 -15.18
C ASP A 164 -14.29 2.12 -15.13
N THR A 165 -15.04 2.49 -14.11
CA THR A 165 -15.50 3.87 -13.88
C THR A 165 -14.30 4.82 -13.67
N VAL A 166 -13.33 4.41 -12.84
CA VAL A 166 -12.15 5.25 -12.54
C VAL A 166 -11.29 5.47 -13.78
N CYS A 167 -11.06 4.43 -14.59
CA CYS A 167 -10.30 4.55 -15.83
C CYS A 167 -11.02 5.44 -16.85
N TYR A 168 -12.36 5.39 -16.88
CA TYR A 168 -13.16 6.26 -17.74
C TYR A 168 -13.07 7.73 -17.32
N ASP A 169 -13.21 7.99 -16.01
CA ASP A 169 -13.22 9.37 -15.47
C ASP A 169 -11.81 10.00 -15.41
N PHE A 170 -10.76 9.18 -15.29
CA PHE A 170 -9.37 9.61 -15.15
C PHE A 170 -8.45 8.93 -16.18
N PRO A 171 -8.57 9.24 -17.46
CA PRO A 171 -7.81 8.56 -18.54
C PRO A 171 -6.28 8.75 -18.43
N ASP A 172 -5.83 9.81 -17.73
CA ASP A 172 -4.40 10.09 -17.52
C ASP A 172 -3.86 9.49 -16.20
N LEU A 173 -4.71 8.86 -15.39
CA LEU A 173 -4.30 8.26 -14.13
C LEU A 173 -3.52 6.96 -14.37
N LYS A 174 -2.33 6.89 -13.80
CA LYS A 174 -1.51 5.67 -13.83
C LYS A 174 -1.90 4.77 -12.67
N ILE A 175 -2.61 3.69 -12.95
CA ILE A 175 -3.09 2.74 -11.93
C ILE A 175 -2.21 1.50 -11.92
N VAL A 176 -1.82 1.06 -10.73
CA VAL A 176 -1.17 -0.23 -10.49
C VAL A 176 -2.07 -1.06 -9.58
N MET A 177 -2.69 -2.09 -10.14
CA MET A 177 -3.49 -3.06 -9.40
C MET A 177 -2.54 -3.99 -8.65
N ARG A 178 -2.55 -3.91 -7.32
CA ARG A 178 -1.69 -4.75 -6.47
C ARG A 178 -2.24 -6.17 -6.41
N HIS A 179 -1.35 -7.12 -6.11
CA HIS A 179 -1.64 -8.55 -5.97
C HIS A 179 -2.17 -9.23 -7.23
N GLY A 180 -1.88 -8.64 -8.42
CA GLY A 180 -2.29 -9.21 -9.70
C GLY A 180 -3.80 -9.21 -9.94
N ALA A 181 -4.59 -8.54 -9.07
CA ALA A 181 -6.05 -8.53 -9.13
C ALA A 181 -6.71 -9.92 -8.97
N GLU A 182 -6.00 -10.88 -8.36
CA GLU A 182 -6.49 -12.26 -8.17
C GLU A 182 -7.87 -12.28 -7.45
N PRO A 183 -8.84 -13.09 -7.94
CA PRO A 183 -8.82 -14.01 -9.08
C PRO A 183 -9.33 -13.39 -10.41
N ASP A 184 -9.42 -12.06 -10.50
CA ASP A 184 -10.04 -11.33 -11.62
C ASP A 184 -9.01 -10.81 -12.65
N GLU A 185 -7.86 -11.51 -12.83
CA GLU A 185 -6.75 -11.06 -13.68
C GLU A 185 -7.19 -10.85 -15.14
N LYS A 186 -8.09 -11.69 -15.64
CA LYS A 186 -8.62 -11.58 -16.99
C LYS A 186 -9.47 -10.31 -17.17
N LEU A 187 -10.20 -9.92 -16.14
CA LEU A 187 -10.96 -8.66 -16.12
C LEU A 187 -10.00 -7.48 -16.07
N ALA A 188 -9.00 -7.54 -15.17
CA ALA A 188 -8.00 -6.49 -15.02
C ALA A 188 -7.23 -6.19 -16.33
N VAL A 189 -6.93 -7.22 -17.12
CA VAL A 189 -6.26 -7.05 -18.44
C VAL A 189 -7.19 -6.44 -19.48
N LYS A 190 -8.50 -6.54 -19.27
CA LYS A 190 -9.52 -6.03 -20.21
C LYS A 190 -9.84 -4.55 -20.01
N LEU A 191 -9.68 -4.07 -18.76
CA LEU A 191 -9.93 -2.67 -18.37
C LEU A 191 -8.77 -1.76 -18.79
#